data_93cb63a6e145504af7d1c55e2a5124e5
#
_entry.id   93cb63a6e145504af7d1c55e2a5124e5
#
_cell.length_a   1.000
_cell.length_b   1.000
_cell.length_c   1.000
_cell.angle_alpha   90.00
_cell.angle_beta   90.00
_cell.angle_gamma   90.00
#
_symmetry.space_group_name_H-M   'P 1'
#
loop_
_entity.id
_entity.type
_entity.pdbx_description
1 polymer ?
#
loop_
_entity_poly.entity_id
_entity_poly.type
_entity_poly.pdbx_seq_one_letter_code
_entity_poly.pdbx_strand_id
1 'polypeptide(L)'
;MVVFSMVGCESKEEKQAKIVEKVKAKAEETIMQSGEVEGWSYISNKQWSYVEDEGGDYVRLDGTFNYLVSFDIAIYFYINEDGTEITKMKFISPEGVEETDNVNPMLKSI
;
A
#
# COMPACT_ATOMS: atom_id res chain seq x y z
N MET A 1 35.57 -3.74 4.79
CA MET A 1 34.67 -3.64 5.24
C MET A 1 33.55 -2.96 4.68
N VAL A 2 32.55 -3.37 4.84
CA VAL A 2 31.39 -2.81 4.23
C VAL A 2 30.67 -1.85 5.04
N VAL A 3 31.25 -1.54 6.13
CA VAL A 3 30.57 -0.66 7.02
C VAL A 3 30.27 0.65 6.42
N PHE A 4 31.24 1.20 5.66
CA PHE A 4 30.97 2.49 5.15
C PHE A 4 30.00 2.47 4.03
N SER A 5 29.75 1.35 3.44
CA SER A 5 28.72 1.30 2.41
C SER A 5 27.35 1.43 3.04
N MET A 6 27.26 1.30 4.36
CA MET A 6 26.02 1.47 5.05
C MET A 6 25.79 2.94 5.39
N VAL A 7 26.84 3.72 5.32
CA VAL A 7 26.74 5.13 5.64
C VAL A 7 26.24 5.87 4.44
N GLY A 8 25.10 6.45 4.51
CA GLY A 8 24.52 7.21 3.42
C GLY A 8 23.89 6.39 2.31
N CYS A 9 24.02 5.06 2.38
CA CYS A 9 23.41 4.17 1.41
C CYS A 9 22.50 3.20 2.12
N GLU A 10 21.25 3.20 1.74
CA GLU A 10 20.30 2.24 2.30
C GLU A 10 20.29 1.00 1.41
N SER A 11 20.15 -0.16 2.00
CA SER A 11 19.95 -1.36 1.22
C SER A 11 18.58 -1.27 0.56
N LYS A 12 18.40 -2.04 -0.49
CA LYS A 12 17.12 -2.10 -1.20
C LYS A 12 15.99 -2.49 -0.23
N GLU A 13 16.25 -3.44 0.64
CA GLU A 13 15.28 -3.93 1.60
C GLU A 13 14.88 -2.86 2.60
N GLU A 14 15.83 -2.08 3.08
CA GLU A 14 15.53 -1.00 4.00
C GLU A 14 14.71 0.09 3.35
N LYS A 15 15.04 0.41 2.09
CA LYS A 15 14.30 1.41 1.32
C LYS A 15 12.86 0.96 1.10
N GLN A 16 12.68 -0.30 0.72
CA GLN A 16 11.35 -0.87 0.53
C GLN A 16 10.55 -0.90 1.82
N ALA A 17 11.18 -1.26 2.93
CA ALA A 17 10.53 -1.26 4.23
C ALA A 17 10.04 0.14 4.62
N LYS A 18 10.83 1.17 4.34
CA LYS A 18 10.44 2.54 4.60
C LYS A 18 9.24 2.97 3.75
N ILE A 19 9.23 2.54 2.49
CA ILE A 19 8.11 2.84 1.60
C ILE A 19 6.83 2.20 2.13
N VAL A 20 6.91 0.94 2.55
CA VAL A 20 5.77 0.24 3.12
C VAL A 20 5.23 1.00 4.34
N GLU A 21 6.12 1.42 5.24
CA GLU A 21 5.70 2.16 6.43
C GLU A 21 5.04 3.50 6.08
N LYS A 22 5.56 4.20 5.08
CA LYS A 22 4.97 5.46 4.63
C LYS A 22 3.60 5.25 4.02
N VAL A 23 3.45 4.25 3.17
CA VAL A 23 2.15 3.93 2.55
C VAL A 23 1.14 3.53 3.63
N LYS A 24 1.57 2.66 4.54
CA LYS A 24 0.72 2.20 5.63
C LYS A 24 0.22 3.38 6.48
N ALA A 25 1.12 4.22 6.93
CA ALA A 25 0.77 5.36 7.76
C ALA A 25 -0.17 6.31 7.03
N LYS A 26 0.13 6.59 5.78
CA LYS A 26 -0.67 7.51 4.97
C LYS A 26 -2.05 6.93 4.69
N ALA A 27 -2.11 5.66 4.33
CA ALA A 27 -3.37 5.00 4.04
C ALA A 27 -4.26 4.94 5.29
N GLU A 28 -3.70 4.53 6.41
CA GLU A 28 -4.49 4.43 7.63
C GLU A 28 -5.02 5.79 8.07
N GLU A 29 -4.19 6.81 8.00
CA GLU A 29 -4.60 8.16 8.37
C GLU A 29 -5.65 8.71 7.40
N THR A 30 -5.36 8.66 6.10
CA THR A 30 -6.18 9.33 5.10
C THR A 30 -7.46 8.57 4.81
N ILE A 31 -7.38 7.27 4.65
CA ILE A 31 -8.56 6.46 4.32
C ILE A 31 -9.53 6.43 5.49
N MET A 32 -9.03 6.29 6.69
CA MET A 32 -9.87 6.29 7.89
C MET A 32 -10.64 7.60 8.03
N GLN A 33 -9.98 8.72 7.73
CA GLN A 33 -10.61 10.03 7.86
C GLN A 33 -11.57 10.36 6.71
N SER A 34 -11.17 10.02 5.49
CA SER A 34 -11.95 10.40 4.31
C SER A 34 -13.05 9.41 3.94
N GLY A 35 -12.96 8.19 4.43
CA GLY A 35 -13.90 7.14 4.03
C GLY A 35 -13.72 6.72 2.58
N GLU A 36 -12.56 6.98 1.99
CA GLU A 36 -12.30 6.70 0.59
C GLU A 36 -12.45 5.22 0.22
N VAL A 37 -12.06 4.34 1.14
CA VAL A 37 -12.32 2.91 0.96
C VAL A 37 -13.46 2.56 1.91
N GLU A 38 -14.61 2.32 1.34
CA GLU A 38 -15.78 1.97 2.12
C GLU A 38 -15.53 0.66 2.86
N GLY A 39 -15.81 0.64 4.15
CA GLY A 39 -15.61 -0.55 4.95
C GLY A 39 -14.19 -0.76 5.43
N TRP A 40 -13.32 0.24 5.31
CA TRP A 40 -11.93 0.13 5.80
C TRP A 40 -11.86 -0.39 7.24
N SER A 41 -12.76 0.09 8.09
CA SER A 41 -12.79 -0.31 9.51
C SER A 41 -13.19 -1.76 9.73
N TYR A 42 -13.77 -2.40 8.72
CA TYR A 42 -14.16 -3.82 8.81
C TYR A 42 -13.04 -4.77 8.40
N ILE A 43 -11.90 -4.23 7.97
CA ILE A 43 -10.77 -5.06 7.56
C ILE A 43 -9.93 -5.42 8.77
N SER A 44 -9.72 -6.71 8.97
CA SER A 44 -8.88 -7.22 10.06
C SER A 44 -7.71 -8.02 9.50
N ASN A 45 -6.77 -8.39 10.37
CA ASN A 45 -5.59 -9.16 9.99
C ASN A 45 -4.79 -8.53 8.86
N LYS A 46 -4.65 -7.21 8.90
CA LYS A 46 -3.94 -6.47 7.87
C LYS A 46 -2.47 -6.84 7.85
N GLN A 47 -1.98 -7.19 6.67
CA GLN A 47 -0.57 -7.48 6.45
C GLN A 47 -0.09 -6.67 5.28
N TRP A 48 1.01 -5.95 5.47
CA TRP A 48 1.57 -5.06 4.46
C TRP A 48 2.85 -5.65 3.92
N SER A 49 3.06 -5.55 2.62
CA SER A 49 4.27 -6.05 1.97
C SER A 49 4.61 -5.21 0.75
N TYR A 50 5.87 -5.28 0.35
CA TYR A 50 6.33 -4.62 -0.86
C TYR A 50 6.44 -5.68 -1.96
N VAL A 51 5.90 -5.38 -3.14
CA VAL A 51 5.95 -6.30 -4.27
C VAL A 51 6.64 -5.63 -5.43
N GLU A 52 7.67 -6.27 -5.94
CA GLU A 52 8.35 -5.84 -7.14
C GLU A 52 7.66 -6.48 -8.33
N ASP A 53 7.25 -5.68 -9.29
CA ASP A 53 6.54 -6.16 -10.46
C ASP A 53 7.03 -5.42 -11.69
N GLU A 54 7.07 -6.10 -12.83
CA GLU A 54 7.52 -5.52 -14.08
C GLU A 54 6.67 -4.33 -14.53
N GLY A 55 5.38 -4.38 -14.23
CA GLY A 55 4.48 -3.30 -14.58
C GLY A 55 4.49 -2.12 -13.61
N GLY A 56 5.35 -2.19 -12.60
CA GLY A 56 5.44 -1.15 -11.56
C GLY A 56 5.33 -1.76 -10.18
N ASP A 57 6.18 -1.32 -9.28
CA ASP A 57 6.19 -1.81 -7.91
C ASP A 57 4.98 -1.30 -7.15
N TYR A 58 4.53 -2.06 -6.18
CA TYR A 58 3.41 -1.65 -5.36
C TYR A 58 3.54 -2.15 -3.92
N VAL A 59 2.86 -1.47 -3.03
CA VAL A 59 2.70 -1.92 -1.65
C VAL A 59 1.36 -2.64 -1.59
N ARG A 60 1.38 -3.86 -1.07
CA ARG A 60 0.20 -4.71 -0.98
C ARG A 60 -0.31 -4.78 0.45
N LEU A 61 -1.59 -4.57 0.60
CA LEU A 61 -2.29 -4.80 1.86
C LEU A 61 -3.17 -6.04 1.69
N ASP A 62 -2.94 -7.05 2.49
CA ASP A 62 -3.80 -8.22 2.56
C ASP A 62 -4.60 -8.15 3.85
N GLY A 63 -5.85 -8.54 3.81
CA GLY A 63 -6.68 -8.55 5.00
C GLY A 63 -7.95 -9.33 4.79
N THR A 64 -8.77 -9.37 5.84
CA THR A 64 -10.07 -10.03 5.82
C THR A 64 -11.14 -8.99 6.09
N PHE A 65 -12.08 -8.90 5.18
CA PHE A 65 -13.23 -8.00 5.33
C PHE A 65 -14.32 -8.74 6.09
N ASN A 66 -14.78 -8.16 7.20
CA ASN A 66 -15.78 -8.76 8.07
C ASN A 66 -16.97 -7.83 8.22
N TYR A 67 -18.00 -8.05 7.42
CA TYR A 67 -19.24 -7.32 7.54
C TYR A 67 -20.34 -8.19 6.94
N LEU A 68 -21.22 -8.73 7.76
CA LEU A 68 -22.25 -9.69 7.40
C LEU A 68 -21.65 -11.04 6.98
N VAL A 69 -20.68 -11.01 6.07
CA VAL A 69 -19.93 -12.18 5.65
C VAL A 69 -18.45 -11.82 5.74
N SER A 70 -17.58 -12.82 5.72
CA SER A 70 -16.14 -12.60 5.76
C SER A 70 -15.51 -13.13 4.49
N PHE A 71 -14.60 -12.34 3.91
CA PHE A 71 -13.85 -12.76 2.73
C PHE A 71 -12.50 -12.05 2.70
N ASP A 72 -11.55 -12.68 2.02
CA ASP A 72 -10.21 -12.10 1.89
C ASP A 72 -10.20 -11.02 0.83
N ILE A 73 -9.46 -9.95 1.11
CA ILE A 73 -9.29 -8.85 0.16
C ILE A 73 -7.81 -8.50 0.06
N ALA A 74 -7.46 -7.78 -1.00
CA ALA A 74 -6.14 -7.20 -1.15
C ALA A 74 -6.29 -5.82 -1.79
N ILE A 75 -5.44 -4.89 -1.36
CA ILE A 75 -5.39 -3.56 -1.96
C ILE A 75 -3.95 -3.33 -2.39
N TYR A 76 -3.75 -2.95 -3.64
CA TYR A 76 -2.44 -2.66 -4.19
C TYR A 76 -2.31 -1.15 -4.33
N PHE A 77 -1.26 -0.59 -3.74
CA PHE A 77 -0.96 0.84 -3.85
C PHE A 77 0.28 0.94 -4.75
N TYR A 78 0.06 1.26 -6.02
CA TYR A 78 1.17 1.38 -6.96
C TYR A 78 1.92 2.67 -6.71
N ILE A 79 3.24 2.58 -6.73
CA ILE A 79 4.11 3.72 -6.43
C ILE A 79 4.94 4.08 -7.66
N ASN A 80 5.40 5.33 -7.71
CA ASN A 80 6.29 5.78 -8.77
C ASN A 80 7.70 5.25 -8.52
N GLU A 81 8.61 5.47 -9.46
CA GLU A 81 9.98 4.98 -9.35
C GLU A 81 10.71 5.47 -8.10
N ASP A 82 10.43 6.68 -7.70
CA ASP A 82 11.08 7.29 -6.54
C ASP A 82 10.48 6.85 -5.21
N GLY A 83 9.33 6.21 -5.24
CA GLY A 83 8.64 5.80 -4.01
C GLY A 83 8.08 6.99 -3.23
N THR A 84 7.76 8.07 -3.92
CA THR A 84 7.27 9.30 -3.31
C THR A 84 5.80 9.59 -3.56
N GLU A 85 5.19 8.86 -4.49
CA GLU A 85 3.78 9.05 -4.83
C GLU A 85 3.07 7.72 -5.05
N ILE A 86 1.81 7.67 -4.68
CA ILE A 86 0.93 6.58 -5.05
C ILE A 86 0.25 7.01 -6.35
N THR A 87 0.44 6.22 -7.41
CA THR A 87 -0.03 6.58 -8.75
C THR A 87 -1.34 5.90 -9.14
N LYS A 88 -1.64 4.77 -8.50
CA LYS A 88 -2.82 3.98 -8.84
C LYS A 88 -3.15 3.07 -7.68
N MET A 89 -4.41 2.71 -7.53
CA MET A 89 -4.84 1.73 -6.54
C MET A 89 -5.63 0.63 -7.23
N LYS A 90 -5.48 -0.59 -6.74
CA LYS A 90 -6.23 -1.73 -7.23
C LYS A 90 -6.84 -2.44 -6.03
N PHE A 91 -8.13 -2.67 -6.07
CA PHE A 91 -8.84 -3.36 -5.00
C PHE A 91 -9.27 -4.73 -5.51
N ILE A 92 -8.86 -5.77 -4.81
CA ILE A 92 -9.13 -7.15 -5.21
C ILE A 92 -10.01 -7.82 -4.18
N SER A 93 -11.12 -8.40 -4.64
CA SER A 93 -12.04 -9.14 -3.80
C SER A 93 -12.52 -10.37 -4.56
N PRO A 94 -13.24 -11.30 -3.90
CA PRO A 94 -13.80 -12.46 -4.61
C PRO A 94 -14.77 -12.06 -5.73
N GLU A 95 -15.34 -10.85 -5.68
CA GLU A 95 -16.25 -10.39 -6.72
C GLU A 95 -15.55 -9.85 -7.94
N GLY A 96 -14.26 -9.56 -7.84
CA GLY A 96 -13.50 -9.05 -8.97
C GLY A 96 -12.43 -8.06 -8.56
N VAL A 97 -11.97 -7.29 -9.53
CA VAL A 97 -10.90 -6.31 -9.37
C VAL A 97 -11.40 -4.94 -9.80
N GLU A 98 -11.22 -3.96 -8.92
CA GLU A 98 -11.50 -2.57 -9.25
C GLU A 98 -10.18 -1.82 -9.25
N GLU A 99 -9.98 -0.98 -10.26
CA GLU A 99 -8.75 -0.24 -10.42
C GLU A 99 -9.06 1.23 -10.61
N THR A 100 -8.29 2.10 -9.97
CA THR A 100 -8.44 3.54 -10.15
C THR A 100 -7.07 4.22 -10.19
N ASP A 101 -6.87 5.13 -11.14
CA ASP A 101 -5.70 5.98 -11.20
C ASP A 101 -6.04 7.40 -10.72
N ASN A 102 -7.28 7.61 -10.28
CA ASN A 102 -7.71 8.88 -9.72
C ASN A 102 -7.54 8.84 -8.20
N VAL A 103 -6.29 8.86 -7.77
CA VAL A 103 -5.96 8.75 -6.36
C VAL A 103 -6.21 10.07 -5.64
N ASN A 104 -6.81 9.98 -4.44
CA ASN A 104 -7.03 11.15 -3.60
C ASN A 104 -5.71 11.90 -3.40
N PRO A 105 -5.66 13.22 -3.64
CA PRO A 105 -4.44 14.00 -3.46
C PRO A 105 -3.79 13.83 -2.09
N MET A 106 -4.55 13.57 -1.05
CA MET A 106 -4.00 13.37 0.30
C MET A 106 -3.26 12.04 0.42
N LEU A 107 -3.61 11.05 -0.41
CA LEU A 107 -2.90 9.78 -0.46
C LEU A 107 -1.76 9.81 -1.46
N LYS A 108 -1.84 10.67 -2.44
CA LYS A 108 -0.92 10.65 -3.56
C LYS A 108 0.54 10.86 -3.14
N SER A 109 0.78 11.76 -2.22
CA SER A 109 2.15 12.05 -1.78
C SER A 109 2.47 11.30 -0.48
N ILE A 110 3.50 10.51 -0.50
CA ILE A 110 3.90 9.72 0.66
C ILE A 110 5.32 10.04 1.14
#